data_e312620ff22398d5f542e7016bde663d
#
_entry.id   e312620ff22398d5f542e7016bde663d
#
_cell.length_a   1.000
_cell.length_b   1.000
_cell.length_c   1.000
_cell.angle_alpha   90.00
_cell.angle_beta   90.00
_cell.angle_gamma   90.00
#
_symmetry.space_group_name_H-M   'P 1'
#
loop_
_entity.id
_entity.type
_entity.pdbx_description
1 polymer ?
#
loop_
_entity_poly.entity_id
_entity_poly.type
_entity_poly.pdbx_seq_one_letter_code
_entity_poly.pdbx_strand_id
1 'polypeptide(L)'
;LGLEGIVSKRLGTRYRGGRNMDWQKTKCVRRQEFVIGGFTDPEGAREALGALLIGTYDGGALRWAGKVGTGAGWNAAYLRDLRRRLDEIGTKQSPFDPPVDDSWLRRNAHWVRPQLVAEIAFGEWTDDGRIRHPSMQGLRADKDPRDVHREQPAPRPGAAREAAPSPKKKRRAAADVTNDPVVRGIAVSHPDRVIYADLALTKLDVARYYGDVAPAMVPHVAGRPLTLLRCGGAIDYQAEKGGCVMLRHGKAWGPRQLRRVKIRELQKTGEYLVADTAEALVALAQMGIVEVHTWNAAAETPYRHDRVIFDFDPGPQVAWREVVAAARAVRQLLADQKLRAWVKTTGGKGLHVVVPIAPADGAACLAFAQAVSASLADTAPARFTTTIANKAARKRQILIDALRNGRANTAVAAYSLRARQGAPVSVPLDWDELTARLNPARFTIRTAIARAREVDPWRDYWKARQKLPIR
;
A
#
# COMPACT_ATOMS: atom_id res chain seq x y z
N LEU A 1 -24.92 9.95 10.70
CA LEU A 1 -26.10 9.12 10.49
C LEU A 1 -25.86 7.72 11.08
N GLY A 2 -25.70 7.37 12.26
CA GLY A 2 -25.53 6.06 12.91
C GLY A 2 -25.98 4.77 12.15
N LEU A 3 -25.77 4.73 10.83
CA LEU A 3 -26.22 3.67 9.94
C LEU A 3 -25.24 2.50 9.96
N GLU A 4 -25.72 1.29 10.13
CA GLU A 4 -24.94 0.03 10.00
C GLU A 4 -24.33 -0.12 8.60
N GLY A 5 -24.99 0.45 7.60
CA GLY A 5 -24.58 0.37 6.21
C GLY A 5 -25.66 0.89 5.26
N ILE A 6 -25.36 0.80 3.98
CA ILE A 6 -26.27 1.18 2.90
C ILE A 6 -26.57 -0.07 2.07
N VAL A 7 -27.84 -0.28 1.73
CA VAL A 7 -28.26 -1.31 0.77
C VAL A 7 -28.56 -0.62 -0.55
N SER A 8 -27.72 -0.88 -1.54
CA SER A 8 -27.93 -0.43 -2.92
C SER A 8 -28.70 -1.49 -3.68
N LYS A 9 -29.80 -1.09 -4.33
CA LYS A 9 -30.64 -1.95 -5.17
C LYS A 9 -30.49 -1.56 -6.61
N ARG A 10 -30.40 -2.52 -7.51
CA ARG A 10 -30.42 -2.26 -8.96
C ARG A 10 -31.84 -1.81 -9.34
N LEU A 11 -31.95 -0.65 -9.98
CA LEU A 11 -33.22 -0.11 -10.46
C LEU A 11 -33.90 -1.11 -11.44
N GLY A 12 -35.21 -1.33 -11.26
CA GLY A 12 -35.99 -2.19 -12.14
C GLY A 12 -35.95 -3.69 -11.84
N THR A 13 -35.22 -4.14 -10.80
CA THR A 13 -35.22 -5.56 -10.41
C THR A 13 -36.32 -5.89 -9.41
N ARG A 14 -37.02 -7.01 -9.64
CA ARG A 14 -38.01 -7.54 -8.68
C ARG A 14 -37.30 -8.17 -7.47
N TYR A 15 -37.93 -8.11 -6.30
CA TYR A 15 -37.42 -8.79 -5.12
C TYR A 15 -37.32 -10.31 -5.36
N ARG A 16 -36.12 -10.85 -5.14
CA ARG A 16 -35.87 -12.30 -5.10
C ARG A 16 -35.22 -12.62 -3.75
N GLY A 17 -35.80 -13.55 -3.01
CA GLY A 17 -35.20 -14.04 -1.77
C GLY A 17 -33.85 -14.71 -2.02
N GLY A 18 -32.92 -14.61 -1.03
CA GLY A 18 -31.57 -15.18 -1.11
C GLY A 18 -30.49 -14.18 -1.54
N ARG A 19 -29.22 -14.64 -1.57
CA ARG A 19 -28.08 -13.81 -2.01
C ARG A 19 -28.10 -13.67 -3.53
N ASN A 20 -28.33 -12.43 -4.01
CA ASN A 20 -28.26 -12.11 -5.44
C ASN A 20 -27.42 -10.83 -5.65
N MET A 21 -27.05 -10.56 -6.90
CA MET A 21 -26.21 -9.42 -7.29
C MET A 21 -26.98 -8.10 -7.41
N ASP A 22 -28.28 -8.12 -7.31
CA ASP A 22 -29.15 -6.95 -7.50
C ASP A 22 -29.26 -6.11 -6.24
N TRP A 23 -28.87 -6.68 -5.10
CA TRP A 23 -28.85 -6.02 -3.80
C TRP A 23 -27.44 -6.08 -3.21
N GLN A 24 -26.81 -4.93 -3.03
CA GLN A 24 -25.47 -4.81 -2.44
C GLN A 24 -25.55 -4.11 -1.09
N LYS A 25 -25.18 -4.82 -0.03
CA LYS A 25 -25.03 -4.24 1.31
C LYS A 25 -23.59 -3.74 1.48
N THR A 26 -23.44 -2.43 1.64
CA THR A 26 -22.17 -1.79 1.99
C THR A 26 -22.20 -1.46 3.49
N LYS A 27 -21.37 -2.12 4.29
CA LYS A 27 -21.28 -1.84 5.73
C LYS A 27 -20.45 -0.58 5.98
N CYS A 28 -20.88 0.29 6.89
CA CYS A 28 -20.05 1.36 7.42
C CYS A 28 -19.03 0.73 8.39
N VAL A 29 -17.75 0.98 8.17
CA VAL A 29 -16.66 0.53 9.04
C VAL A 29 -16.13 1.74 9.79
N ARG A 30 -16.22 1.71 11.11
CA ARG A 30 -15.61 2.72 12.00
C ARG A 30 -14.20 2.27 12.35
N ARG A 31 -13.35 3.20 12.67
CA ARG A 31 -12.00 2.95 13.21
C ARG A 31 -11.81 3.83 14.43
N GLN A 32 -11.27 3.22 15.47
CA GLN A 32 -10.96 3.92 16.72
C GLN A 32 -9.80 3.21 17.40
N GLU A 33 -9.09 3.94 18.25
CA GLU A 33 -8.07 3.39 19.14
C GLU A 33 -8.71 2.72 20.36
N PHE A 34 -8.06 1.62 20.81
CA PHE A 34 -8.41 0.89 22.02
C PHE A 34 -7.16 0.50 22.79
N VAL A 35 -7.27 0.49 24.11
CA VAL A 35 -6.22 0.01 25.00
C VAL A 35 -6.30 -1.49 25.12
N ILE A 36 -5.15 -2.17 25.05
CA ILE A 36 -5.06 -3.61 25.27
C ILE A 36 -4.93 -3.86 26.75
N GLY A 37 -5.89 -4.61 27.34
CA GLY A 37 -5.91 -4.99 28.74
C GLY A 37 -5.66 -6.48 28.97
N GLY A 38 -5.56 -7.28 27.90
CA GLY A 38 -5.29 -8.71 28.01
C GLY A 38 -5.30 -9.40 26.66
N PHE A 39 -5.05 -10.71 26.66
CA PHE A 39 -5.13 -11.58 25.49
C PHE A 39 -5.47 -13.01 25.90
N THR A 40 -5.85 -13.84 24.91
CA THR A 40 -6.07 -15.28 25.11
C THR A 40 -5.06 -16.09 24.32
N ASP A 41 -4.80 -17.32 24.75
CA ASP A 41 -4.04 -18.26 23.97
C ASP A 41 -4.79 -18.67 22.69
N PRO A 42 -4.07 -19.09 21.65
CA PRO A 42 -4.67 -19.50 20.39
C PRO A 42 -5.39 -20.85 20.53
N GLU A 43 -6.50 -20.99 19.80
CA GLU A 43 -7.21 -22.27 19.66
C GLU A 43 -6.79 -22.96 18.34
N GLY A 44 -6.51 -24.26 18.40
CA GLY A 44 -6.15 -25.08 17.23
C GLY A 44 -4.73 -24.83 16.71
N ALA A 45 -4.54 -24.90 15.39
CA ALA A 45 -3.23 -24.80 14.73
C ALA A 45 -2.64 -23.37 14.62
N ARG A 46 -3.16 -22.40 15.36
CA ARG A 46 -2.65 -21.03 15.37
C ARG A 46 -1.50 -20.90 16.37
N GLU A 47 -0.51 -20.08 16.03
CA GLU A 47 0.63 -19.80 16.89
C GLU A 47 0.50 -18.40 17.52
N ALA A 48 1.02 -18.25 18.72
CA ALA A 48 1.27 -17.05 19.50
C ALA A 48 0.06 -16.38 20.17
N LEU A 49 -1.01 -15.97 19.49
CA LEU A 49 -2.13 -15.20 20.07
C LEU A 49 -3.49 -15.65 19.52
N GLY A 50 -4.48 -15.81 20.38
CA GLY A 50 -5.87 -16.07 20.02
C GLY A 50 -6.65 -14.77 19.74
N ALA A 51 -6.95 -14.02 20.78
CA ALA A 51 -7.63 -12.73 20.70
C ALA A 51 -7.04 -11.71 21.68
N LEU A 52 -7.10 -10.42 21.32
CA LEU A 52 -6.81 -9.31 22.23
C LEU A 52 -8.08 -8.91 22.97
N LEU A 53 -7.95 -8.57 24.24
CA LEU A 53 -8.98 -8.02 25.11
C LEU A 53 -8.76 -6.51 25.19
N ILE A 54 -9.74 -5.73 24.75
CA ILE A 54 -9.56 -4.30 24.54
C ILE A 54 -10.63 -3.46 25.27
N GLY A 55 -10.26 -2.21 25.56
CA GLY A 55 -11.14 -1.24 26.19
C GLY A 55 -10.83 0.21 25.88
N THR A 56 -11.64 1.10 26.41
CA THR A 56 -11.46 2.56 26.37
C THR A 56 -11.58 3.13 27.77
N TYR A 57 -10.89 4.25 28.06
CA TYR A 57 -11.05 4.93 29.34
C TYR A 57 -12.38 5.73 29.39
N ASP A 58 -13.03 5.64 30.55
CA ASP A 58 -14.19 6.44 30.89
C ASP A 58 -14.15 6.76 32.37
N GLY A 59 -14.12 8.06 32.73
CA GLY A 59 -14.00 8.50 34.12
C GLY A 59 -12.75 8.00 34.86
N GLY A 60 -11.65 7.77 34.12
CA GLY A 60 -10.38 7.24 34.68
C GLY A 60 -10.34 5.70 34.83
N ALA A 61 -11.45 4.99 34.60
CA ALA A 61 -11.51 3.54 34.61
C ALA A 61 -11.43 2.96 33.19
N LEU A 62 -10.71 1.85 33.01
CA LEU A 62 -10.65 1.15 31.72
C LEU A 62 -11.91 0.28 31.55
N ARG A 63 -12.79 0.67 30.66
CA ARG A 63 -14.04 -0.04 30.33
C ARG A 63 -13.81 -1.09 29.26
N TRP A 64 -14.23 -2.31 29.49
CA TRP A 64 -14.09 -3.38 28.50
C TRP A 64 -15.00 -3.19 27.29
N ALA A 65 -14.41 -3.16 26.10
CA ALA A 65 -15.10 -2.96 24.82
C ALA A 65 -15.27 -4.24 23.98
N GLY A 66 -14.59 -5.33 24.34
CA GLY A 66 -14.72 -6.61 23.66
C GLY A 66 -13.41 -7.32 23.34
N LYS A 67 -13.51 -8.41 22.58
CA LYS A 67 -12.37 -9.20 22.12
C LYS A 67 -12.19 -9.08 20.61
N VAL A 68 -10.93 -9.01 20.18
CA VAL A 68 -10.54 -8.88 18.76
C VAL A 68 -9.67 -10.05 18.39
N GLY A 69 -10.16 -10.90 17.48
CA GLY A 69 -9.36 -11.99 16.94
C GLY A 69 -8.21 -11.46 16.08
N THR A 70 -7.08 -12.14 16.13
CA THR A 70 -5.87 -11.77 15.36
C THR A 70 -6.00 -11.99 13.85
N GLY A 71 -7.10 -12.59 13.36
CA GLY A 71 -7.51 -12.65 11.96
C GLY A 71 -6.54 -13.31 10.97
N ALA A 72 -7.02 -13.58 9.75
CA ALA A 72 -6.20 -14.10 8.65
C ALA A 72 -5.47 -12.97 7.91
N GLY A 73 -4.44 -12.36 8.47
CA GLY A 73 -3.74 -11.25 7.81
C GLY A 73 -2.44 -10.85 8.49
N TRP A 74 -2.21 -11.35 9.65
CA TRP A 74 -1.01 -11.08 10.45
C TRP A 74 0.03 -12.17 10.18
N ASN A 75 1.26 -11.78 9.90
CA ASN A 75 2.32 -12.77 9.77
C ASN A 75 2.71 -13.31 11.17
N ALA A 76 3.15 -14.56 11.22
CA ALA A 76 3.50 -15.23 12.47
C ALA A 76 4.62 -14.51 13.25
N ALA A 77 5.55 -13.84 12.57
CA ALA A 77 6.62 -13.08 13.20
C ALA A 77 6.07 -11.87 13.97
N TYR A 78 5.11 -11.14 13.41
CA TYR A 78 4.45 -10.02 14.10
C TYR A 78 3.67 -10.49 15.31
N LEU A 79 2.94 -11.60 15.21
CA LEU A 79 2.18 -12.15 16.34
C LEU A 79 3.08 -12.62 17.47
N ARG A 80 4.25 -13.20 17.17
CA ARG A 80 5.25 -13.55 18.17
C ARG A 80 5.88 -12.33 18.85
N ASP A 81 6.18 -11.28 18.09
CA ASP A 81 6.69 -10.02 18.68
C ASP A 81 5.65 -9.35 19.58
N LEU A 82 4.39 -9.31 19.13
CA LEU A 82 3.28 -8.78 19.91
C LEU A 82 3.09 -9.59 21.21
N ARG A 83 3.14 -10.93 21.12
CA ARG A 83 3.05 -11.81 22.30
C ARG A 83 4.15 -11.51 23.31
N ARG A 84 5.39 -11.43 22.87
CA ARG A 84 6.53 -11.09 23.74
C ARG A 84 6.31 -9.76 24.46
N ARG A 85 5.90 -8.72 23.75
CA ARG A 85 5.60 -7.40 24.35
C ARG A 85 4.45 -7.44 25.35
N LEU A 86 3.43 -8.26 25.11
CA LEU A 86 2.32 -8.44 26.04
C LEU A 86 2.75 -9.22 27.27
N ASP A 87 3.59 -10.23 27.14
CA ASP A 87 4.14 -11.01 28.26
C ASP A 87 5.02 -10.14 29.17
N GLU A 88 5.81 -9.19 28.61
CA GLU A 88 6.65 -8.24 29.36
C GLU A 88 5.83 -7.31 30.29
N ILE A 89 4.59 -7.03 29.93
CA ILE A 89 3.68 -6.18 30.72
C ILE A 89 2.57 -6.95 31.43
N GLY A 90 2.73 -8.25 31.56
CA GLY A 90 1.78 -9.15 32.22
C GLY A 90 1.43 -8.75 33.65
N THR A 91 0.19 -9.00 34.07
CA THR A 91 -0.29 -8.78 35.44
C THR A 91 -1.27 -9.88 35.87
N LYS A 92 -1.41 -10.10 37.17
CA LYS A 92 -2.34 -11.11 37.72
C LYS A 92 -3.80 -10.63 37.78
N GLN A 93 -4.02 -9.32 37.77
CA GLN A 93 -5.34 -8.71 37.93
C GLN A 93 -5.82 -8.12 36.61
N SER A 94 -7.12 -8.27 36.34
CA SER A 94 -7.78 -7.61 35.21
C SER A 94 -7.67 -6.09 35.35
N PRO A 95 -7.21 -5.35 34.32
CA PRO A 95 -7.18 -3.89 34.34
C PRO A 95 -8.56 -3.27 34.06
N PHE A 96 -9.55 -4.07 33.70
CA PHE A 96 -10.90 -3.57 33.38
C PHE A 96 -11.73 -3.37 34.66
N ASP A 97 -12.43 -2.25 34.72
CA ASP A 97 -13.35 -1.89 35.78
C ASP A 97 -14.69 -1.41 35.18
N PRO A 98 -15.83 -2.10 35.43
CA PRO A 98 -15.93 -3.33 36.22
C PRO A 98 -15.18 -4.50 35.59
N PRO A 99 -14.85 -5.54 36.36
CA PRO A 99 -14.21 -6.74 35.84
C PRO A 99 -15.05 -7.38 34.73
N VAL A 100 -14.35 -8.00 33.76
CA VAL A 100 -15.01 -8.64 32.60
C VAL A 100 -16.01 -9.71 33.08
N ASP A 101 -17.28 -9.56 32.72
CA ASP A 101 -18.33 -10.51 33.05
C ASP A 101 -18.41 -11.68 32.07
N ASP A 102 -17.31 -12.45 31.99
CA ASP A 102 -17.18 -13.66 31.20
C ASP A 102 -16.36 -14.66 32.00
N SER A 103 -16.98 -15.72 32.51
CA SER A 103 -16.34 -16.70 33.38
C SER A 103 -15.22 -17.49 32.67
N TRP A 104 -15.32 -17.66 31.34
CA TRP A 104 -14.27 -18.30 30.54
C TRP A 104 -13.05 -17.37 30.41
N LEU A 105 -13.25 -16.10 30.08
CA LEU A 105 -12.17 -15.11 30.00
C LEU A 105 -11.48 -14.91 31.35
N ARG A 106 -12.23 -14.86 32.45
CA ARG A 106 -11.63 -14.76 33.79
C ARG A 106 -10.65 -15.89 34.11
N ARG A 107 -10.85 -17.08 33.56
CA ARG A 107 -9.98 -18.25 33.77
C ARG A 107 -8.87 -18.41 32.75
N ASN A 108 -9.08 -17.94 31.52
CA ASN A 108 -8.21 -18.24 30.38
C ASN A 108 -7.53 -16.99 29.77
N ALA A 109 -7.79 -15.81 30.32
CA ALA A 109 -7.14 -14.58 29.85
C ALA A 109 -5.81 -14.33 30.55
N HIS A 110 -4.84 -13.90 29.79
CA HIS A 110 -3.61 -13.32 30.28
C HIS A 110 -3.81 -11.80 30.36
N TRP A 111 -3.85 -11.27 31.57
CA TRP A 111 -4.05 -9.85 31.80
C TRP A 111 -2.72 -9.09 31.63
N VAL A 112 -2.79 -7.85 31.11
CA VAL A 112 -1.62 -7.00 30.94
C VAL A 112 -1.90 -5.60 31.47
N ARG A 113 -0.84 -4.92 31.90
CA ARG A 113 -0.91 -3.50 32.25
C ARG A 113 -1.34 -2.71 31.01
N PRO A 114 -2.27 -1.74 31.12
CA PRO A 114 -2.82 -1.01 29.98
C PRO A 114 -1.83 0.02 29.43
N GLN A 115 -0.81 -0.48 28.71
CA GLN A 115 0.30 0.31 28.16
C GLN A 115 0.36 0.30 26.63
N LEU A 116 -0.36 -0.63 25.98
CA LEU A 116 -0.37 -0.74 24.53
C LEU A 116 -1.73 -0.30 23.97
N VAL A 117 -1.69 0.47 22.89
CA VAL A 117 -2.86 0.95 22.15
C VAL A 117 -2.90 0.27 20.79
N ALA A 118 -4.07 -0.18 20.38
CA ALA A 118 -4.33 -0.78 19.07
C ALA A 118 -5.40 0.01 18.30
N GLU A 119 -5.21 0.21 17.01
CA GLU A 119 -6.25 0.69 16.12
C GLU A 119 -7.13 -0.49 15.70
N ILE A 120 -8.43 -0.36 15.93
CA ILE A 120 -9.43 -1.39 15.63
C ILE A 120 -10.46 -0.83 14.65
N ALA A 121 -10.70 -1.58 13.58
CA ALA A 121 -11.84 -1.35 12.69
C ALA A 121 -13.01 -2.21 13.14
N PHE A 122 -14.21 -1.64 13.25
CA PHE A 122 -15.41 -2.34 13.73
C PHE A 122 -16.68 -1.81 13.05
N GLY A 123 -17.76 -2.57 13.13
CA GLY A 123 -19.03 -2.20 12.52
C GLY A 123 -19.75 -1.11 13.32
N GLU A 124 -20.03 -1.37 14.56
CA GLU A 124 -20.83 -0.51 15.44
C GLU A 124 -20.50 -0.76 16.92
N TRP A 125 -20.83 0.22 17.76
CA TRP A 125 -20.95 0.04 19.19
C TRP A 125 -22.32 -0.55 19.50
N THR A 126 -22.35 -1.54 20.37
CA THR A 126 -23.61 -2.06 20.92
C THR A 126 -24.07 -1.22 22.11
N ASP A 127 -25.35 -1.36 22.52
CA ASP A 127 -25.92 -0.61 23.63
C ASP A 127 -25.23 -0.94 24.97
N ASP A 128 -24.70 -2.17 25.10
CA ASP A 128 -23.91 -2.61 26.26
C ASP A 128 -22.43 -2.17 26.21
N GLY A 129 -22.07 -1.25 25.30
CA GLY A 129 -20.73 -0.64 25.24
C GLY A 129 -19.66 -1.54 24.65
N ARG A 130 -20.03 -2.52 23.83
CA ARG A 130 -19.09 -3.42 23.12
C ARG A 130 -19.05 -3.11 21.64
N ILE A 131 -18.04 -3.64 20.94
CA ILE A 131 -17.91 -3.48 19.50
C ILE A 131 -18.26 -4.75 18.75
N ARG A 132 -18.92 -4.61 17.59
CA ARG A 132 -19.27 -5.72 16.70
C ARG A 132 -18.33 -5.83 15.52
N HIS A 133 -18.02 -7.06 15.13
CA HIS A 133 -17.15 -7.39 13.99
C HIS A 133 -15.79 -6.67 14.02
N PRO A 134 -15.07 -6.69 15.14
CA PRO A 134 -13.81 -5.98 15.26
C PRO A 134 -12.69 -6.67 14.46
N SER A 135 -11.78 -5.85 13.95
CA SER A 135 -10.58 -6.28 13.23
C SER A 135 -9.43 -5.37 13.59
N MET A 136 -8.34 -5.92 14.10
CA MET A 136 -7.15 -5.16 14.44
C MET A 136 -6.46 -4.63 13.18
N GLN A 137 -6.05 -3.37 13.21
CA GLN A 137 -5.37 -2.69 12.10
C GLN A 137 -3.87 -2.50 12.38
N GLY A 138 -3.47 -2.33 13.63
CA GLY A 138 -2.09 -2.14 14.06
C GLY A 138 -1.96 -1.67 15.49
N LEU A 139 -0.74 -1.65 16.01
CA LEU A 139 -0.43 -0.95 17.26
C LEU A 139 -0.22 0.55 16.98
N ARG A 140 -0.55 1.38 17.97
CA ARG A 140 -0.35 2.81 17.98
C ARG A 140 0.64 3.16 19.09
N ALA A 141 1.90 3.34 18.69
CA ALA A 141 2.97 3.72 19.64
C ALA A 141 2.98 5.23 19.96
N ASP A 142 2.21 6.01 19.24
CA ASP A 142 2.12 7.48 19.32
C ASP A 142 0.99 7.98 20.23
N LYS A 143 0.21 7.06 20.85
CA LYS A 143 -0.93 7.39 21.70
C LYS A 143 -0.67 7.00 23.15
N ASP A 144 -0.92 7.93 24.08
CA ASP A 144 -1.01 7.58 25.50
C ASP A 144 -2.28 6.74 25.73
N PRO A 145 -2.18 5.58 26.38
CA PRO A 145 -3.35 4.76 26.69
C PRO A 145 -4.44 5.52 27.45
N ARG A 146 -4.09 6.47 28.31
CA ARG A 146 -5.03 7.25 29.12
C ARG A 146 -5.87 8.22 28.29
N ASP A 147 -5.40 8.60 27.10
CA ASP A 147 -6.11 9.47 26.17
C ASP A 147 -7.08 8.72 25.25
N VAL A 148 -7.18 7.39 25.38
CA VAL A 148 -8.04 6.56 24.55
C VAL A 148 -9.43 6.48 25.16
N HIS A 149 -10.33 7.32 24.70
CA HIS A 149 -11.74 7.40 25.10
C HIS A 149 -12.65 6.90 23.98
N ARG A 150 -13.88 6.53 24.36
CA ARG A 150 -14.91 6.21 23.36
C ARG A 150 -15.24 7.46 22.56
N GLU A 151 -15.01 7.43 21.25
CA GLU A 151 -15.38 8.51 20.36
C GLU A 151 -16.91 8.65 20.30
N GLN A 152 -17.42 9.81 20.68
CA GLN A 152 -18.80 10.17 20.47
C GLN A 152 -18.92 10.88 19.10
N PRO A 153 -20.02 10.64 18.35
CA PRO A 153 -20.30 11.42 17.16
C PRO A 153 -20.34 12.92 17.56
N ALA A 154 -19.56 13.74 16.87
CA ALA A 154 -19.60 15.19 17.10
C ALA A 154 -21.06 15.69 17.03
N PRO A 155 -21.54 16.48 17.99
CA PRO A 155 -22.88 17.05 17.94
C PRO A 155 -23.00 17.90 16.67
N ARG A 156 -24.06 17.67 15.89
CA ARG A 156 -24.32 18.47 14.70
C ARG A 156 -24.49 19.93 15.10
N PRO A 157 -23.81 20.89 14.43
CA PRO A 157 -24.18 22.28 14.56
C PRO A 157 -25.65 22.46 14.06
N GLY A 158 -26.61 22.74 14.96
CA GLY A 158 -27.95 23.08 14.57
C GLY A 158 -29.12 22.27 15.11
N ALA A 159 -29.00 21.59 16.26
CA ALA A 159 -30.18 21.05 16.95
C ALA A 159 -30.74 22.07 17.98
N ALA A 160 -31.35 23.12 17.50
CA ALA A 160 -32.28 23.95 18.29
C ALA A 160 -33.31 24.58 17.34
N ARG A 161 -34.59 24.23 17.63
CA ARG A 161 -35.85 24.71 17.08
C ARG A 161 -36.50 23.85 16.00
N GLU A 162 -37.45 23.02 16.49
CA GLU A 162 -38.63 22.65 15.71
C GLU A 162 -39.34 23.92 15.23
N ALA A 163 -39.48 24.07 13.94
CA ALA A 163 -40.40 25.03 13.31
C ALA A 163 -40.99 24.35 12.06
N ALA A 164 -42.27 24.53 11.90
CA ALA A 164 -43.27 24.01 11.00
C ALA A 164 -42.86 23.73 9.53
N PRO A 165 -43.65 22.91 8.79
CA PRO A 165 -43.27 22.39 7.47
C PRO A 165 -43.31 23.48 6.40
N SER A 166 -42.19 23.82 5.82
CA SER A 166 -42.07 24.66 4.62
C SER A 166 -42.01 23.83 3.35
N PRO A 167 -42.49 24.33 2.20
CA PRO A 167 -42.84 23.55 1.04
C PRO A 167 -41.63 22.96 0.31
N LYS A 168 -41.83 21.77 -0.25
CA LYS A 168 -40.87 21.03 -1.08
C LYS A 168 -40.28 21.86 -2.20
N LYS A 169 -39.09 22.45 -2.01
CA LYS A 169 -38.29 22.99 -3.11
C LYS A 169 -37.64 21.81 -3.84
N LYS A 170 -38.01 21.66 -5.11
CA LYS A 170 -37.32 20.79 -6.08
C LYS A 170 -35.84 21.10 -6.02
N ARG A 171 -35.02 20.08 -5.62
CA ARG A 171 -33.56 20.15 -5.77
C ARG A 171 -33.23 20.23 -7.25
N ARG A 172 -33.00 21.44 -7.75
CA ARG A 172 -32.14 21.62 -8.91
C ARG A 172 -30.76 21.13 -8.49
N ALA A 173 -30.20 20.20 -9.25
CA ALA A 173 -28.79 19.92 -9.23
C ALA A 173 -28.05 21.21 -9.64
N ALA A 174 -27.68 22.02 -8.67
CA ALA A 174 -26.66 23.03 -8.86
C ALA A 174 -25.34 22.23 -8.93
N ALA A 175 -24.76 22.14 -10.10
CA ALA A 175 -23.34 21.90 -10.23
C ALA A 175 -22.70 23.09 -9.48
N ASP A 176 -22.19 22.85 -8.27
CA ASP A 176 -21.19 23.72 -7.68
C ASP A 176 -20.05 23.72 -8.70
N VAL A 177 -19.91 24.83 -9.39
CA VAL A 177 -18.71 25.12 -10.17
C VAL A 177 -17.62 25.32 -9.14
N THR A 178 -17.02 24.22 -8.70
CA THR A 178 -15.80 24.27 -7.92
C THR A 178 -14.77 24.90 -8.84
N ASN A 179 -14.19 26.01 -8.41
CA ASN A 179 -13.13 26.71 -9.14
C ASN A 179 -11.80 25.91 -9.01
N ASP A 180 -11.90 24.58 -8.90
CA ASP A 180 -10.78 23.69 -8.78
C ASP A 180 -9.99 23.68 -10.08
N PRO A 181 -8.66 23.80 -10.03
CA PRO A 181 -7.83 23.75 -11.23
C PRO A 181 -7.98 22.38 -11.92
N VAL A 182 -8.07 22.43 -13.25
CA VAL A 182 -8.26 21.27 -14.09
C VAL A 182 -6.96 20.87 -14.75
N VAL A 183 -6.55 19.58 -14.60
CA VAL A 183 -5.40 18.99 -15.27
C VAL A 183 -5.88 17.83 -16.13
N ARG A 184 -5.66 17.90 -17.43
CA ARG A 184 -6.13 16.88 -18.40
C ARG A 184 -7.60 16.46 -18.18
N GLY A 185 -8.48 17.45 -17.99
CA GLY A 185 -9.92 17.20 -17.80
C GLY A 185 -10.30 16.68 -16.40
N ILE A 186 -9.37 16.58 -15.46
CA ILE A 186 -9.61 16.15 -14.08
C ILE A 186 -9.54 17.36 -13.17
N ALA A 187 -10.63 17.66 -12.46
CA ALA A 187 -10.66 18.68 -11.42
C ALA A 187 -9.86 18.20 -10.19
N VAL A 188 -8.91 19.00 -9.74
CA VAL A 188 -8.03 18.70 -8.61
C VAL A 188 -8.53 19.40 -7.36
N SER A 189 -9.29 18.70 -6.53
CA SER A 189 -9.78 19.23 -5.25
C SER A 189 -8.64 19.38 -4.23
N HIS A 190 -8.72 20.37 -3.36
CA HIS A 190 -7.68 20.71 -2.39
C HIS A 190 -6.29 20.86 -3.08
N PRO A 191 -6.18 21.72 -4.11
CA PRO A 191 -4.98 21.83 -4.94
C PRO A 191 -3.75 22.22 -4.13
N ASP A 192 -3.90 23.06 -3.12
CA ASP A 192 -2.83 23.60 -2.29
C ASP A 192 -2.37 22.67 -1.16
N ARG A 193 -2.97 21.48 -1.05
CA ARG A 193 -2.54 20.50 -0.05
C ARG A 193 -1.08 20.13 -0.27
N VAL A 194 -0.22 20.48 0.67
CA VAL A 194 1.20 20.13 0.62
C VAL A 194 1.38 18.62 0.70
N ILE A 195 2.17 18.07 -0.22
CA ILE A 195 2.56 16.64 -0.27
C ILE A 195 4.05 16.50 0.07
N TYR A 196 4.92 17.31 -0.53
CA TYR A 196 6.36 17.32 -0.22
C TYR A 196 6.71 18.61 0.48
N ALA A 197 6.77 18.57 1.81
CA ALA A 197 6.96 19.76 2.64
C ALA A 197 8.33 20.43 2.43
N ASP A 198 9.37 19.64 2.19
CA ASP A 198 10.73 20.10 1.94
C ASP A 198 10.90 20.92 0.65
N LEU A 199 9.99 20.77 -0.30
CA LEU A 199 9.97 21.47 -1.58
C LEU A 199 8.75 22.36 -1.77
N ALA A 200 7.87 22.44 -0.77
CA ALA A 200 6.56 23.11 -0.83
C ALA A 200 5.70 22.64 -2.02
N LEU A 201 5.87 21.39 -2.48
CA LEU A 201 5.08 20.84 -3.58
C LEU A 201 3.71 20.39 -3.11
N THR A 202 2.71 20.80 -3.87
CA THR A 202 1.30 20.57 -3.57
C THR A 202 0.73 19.36 -4.31
N LYS A 203 -0.49 19.02 -3.99
CA LYS A 203 -1.27 18.01 -4.72
C LYS A 203 -1.46 18.39 -6.19
N LEU A 204 -1.62 19.69 -6.47
CA LEU A 204 -1.71 20.19 -7.85
C LEU A 204 -0.40 19.95 -8.62
N ASP A 205 0.74 20.17 -7.97
CA ASP A 205 2.03 19.93 -8.61
C ASP A 205 2.23 18.44 -8.95
N VAL A 206 1.80 17.54 -8.06
CA VAL A 206 1.79 16.10 -8.33
C VAL A 206 0.87 15.74 -9.50
N ALA A 207 -0.32 16.35 -9.57
CA ALA A 207 -1.27 16.13 -10.66
C ALA A 207 -0.72 16.64 -12.00
N ARG A 208 -0.13 17.84 -12.04
CA ARG A 208 0.54 18.38 -13.22
C ARG A 208 1.70 17.52 -13.68
N TYR A 209 2.54 17.10 -12.72
CA TYR A 209 3.65 16.19 -13.01
C TYR A 209 3.18 14.93 -13.73
N TYR A 210 2.17 14.22 -13.19
CA TYR A 210 1.64 13.02 -13.83
C TYR A 210 0.98 13.29 -15.18
N GLY A 211 0.38 14.46 -15.36
CA GLY A 211 -0.13 14.91 -16.64
C GLY A 211 0.98 15.14 -17.69
N ASP A 212 2.11 15.72 -17.26
CA ASP A 212 3.24 16.05 -18.13
C ASP A 212 4.07 14.82 -18.54
N VAL A 213 4.31 13.89 -17.61
CA VAL A 213 5.08 12.67 -17.88
C VAL A 213 4.22 11.54 -18.47
N ALA A 214 2.90 11.72 -18.56
CA ALA A 214 1.97 10.68 -19.03
C ALA A 214 2.36 10.06 -20.38
N PRO A 215 2.78 10.81 -21.42
CA PRO A 215 3.17 10.20 -22.69
C PRO A 215 4.29 9.17 -22.54
N ALA A 216 5.27 9.44 -21.66
CA ALA A 216 6.37 8.52 -21.38
C ALA A 216 5.99 7.43 -20.36
N MET A 217 5.09 7.72 -19.40
CA MET A 217 4.75 6.79 -18.32
C MET A 217 3.66 5.78 -18.71
N VAL A 218 2.65 6.18 -19.46
CA VAL A 218 1.50 5.32 -19.82
C VAL A 218 1.94 3.99 -20.44
N PRO A 219 2.89 3.92 -21.38
CA PRO A 219 3.34 2.65 -21.93
C PRO A 219 3.85 1.65 -20.86
N HIS A 220 4.37 2.13 -19.74
CA HIS A 220 4.90 1.29 -18.65
C HIS A 220 3.83 0.79 -17.68
N VAL A 221 2.67 1.46 -17.61
CA VAL A 221 1.60 1.17 -16.62
C VAL A 221 0.32 0.66 -17.24
N ALA A 222 0.04 1.02 -18.50
CA ALA A 222 -1.19 0.60 -19.17
C ALA A 222 -1.32 -0.93 -19.23
N GLY A 223 -2.54 -1.42 -19.08
CA GLY A 223 -2.84 -2.84 -19.04
C GLY A 223 -2.39 -3.58 -17.80
N ARG A 224 -1.79 -2.93 -16.80
CA ARG A 224 -1.20 -3.60 -15.63
C ARG A 224 -1.97 -3.35 -14.34
N PRO A 225 -2.21 -4.38 -13.51
CA PRO A 225 -2.72 -4.18 -12.16
C PRO A 225 -1.74 -3.34 -11.34
N LEU A 226 -2.28 -2.37 -10.59
CA LEU A 226 -1.48 -1.41 -9.83
C LEU A 226 -1.52 -1.71 -8.33
N THR A 227 -0.41 -1.42 -7.68
CA THR A 227 -0.31 -1.18 -6.24
C THR A 227 0.14 0.26 -6.05
N LEU A 228 -0.56 1.00 -5.22
CA LEU A 228 -0.48 2.46 -5.15
C LEU A 228 -0.10 2.91 -3.75
N LEU A 229 0.80 3.86 -3.61
CA LEU A 229 1.07 4.51 -2.33
C LEU A 229 0.29 5.82 -2.25
N ARG A 230 -0.67 5.88 -1.33
CA ARG A 230 -1.53 7.05 -1.10
C ARG A 230 -1.05 7.83 0.11
N CYS A 231 -0.81 9.13 -0.09
CA CYS A 231 -0.49 10.07 0.98
C CYS A 231 -1.66 11.03 1.18
N GLY A 232 -2.22 11.05 2.39
CA GLY A 232 -3.38 11.89 2.73
C GLY A 232 -3.03 13.37 2.96
N GLY A 233 -1.75 13.69 3.14
CA GLY A 233 -1.19 15.01 3.39
C GLY A 233 0.31 15.00 3.17
N ALA A 234 1.03 15.87 3.86
CA ALA A 234 2.49 15.95 3.79
C ALA A 234 3.15 14.61 4.17
N ILE A 235 4.17 14.25 3.40
CA ILE A 235 4.93 13.02 3.63
C ILE A 235 5.80 13.21 4.87
N ASP A 236 5.65 12.30 5.83
CA ASP A 236 6.51 12.24 7.01
C ASP A 236 7.74 11.37 6.70
N TYR A 237 8.87 11.99 6.47
CA TYR A 237 10.11 11.29 6.11
C TYR A 237 10.70 10.44 7.23
N GLN A 238 10.23 10.58 8.47
CA GLN A 238 10.64 9.77 9.61
C GLN A 238 9.78 8.53 9.78
N ALA A 239 8.55 8.57 9.27
CA ALA A 239 7.63 7.44 9.35
C ALA A 239 7.91 6.38 8.26
N GLU A 240 7.61 5.13 8.57
CA GLU A 240 7.61 4.06 7.57
C GLU A 240 6.67 4.43 6.40
N LYS A 241 7.16 4.29 5.18
CA LYS A 241 6.42 4.67 3.94
C LYS A 241 5.95 6.13 3.93
N GLY A 242 6.60 7.02 4.65
CA GLY A 242 6.24 8.44 4.69
C GLY A 242 4.91 8.74 5.37
N GLY A 243 4.42 7.90 6.26
CA GLY A 243 3.07 8.01 6.83
C GLY A 243 1.94 7.71 5.83
N CYS A 244 2.28 7.19 4.64
CA CYS A 244 1.34 6.92 3.55
C CYS A 244 0.85 5.47 3.58
N VAL A 245 -0.29 5.21 2.96
CA VAL A 245 -0.94 3.89 2.95
C VAL A 245 -0.78 3.20 1.60
N MET A 246 -0.32 1.95 1.63
CA MET A 246 -0.24 1.11 0.45
C MET A 246 -1.63 0.56 0.09
N LEU A 247 -2.11 0.86 -1.10
CA LEU A 247 -3.37 0.38 -1.66
C LEU A 247 -3.08 -0.67 -2.72
N ARG A 248 -3.47 -1.91 -2.44
CA ARG A 248 -3.35 -3.02 -3.39
C ARG A 248 -4.64 -3.22 -4.18
N HIS A 249 -5.79 -3.01 -3.56
CA HIS A 249 -7.10 -3.22 -4.16
C HIS A 249 -7.83 -1.89 -4.42
N GLY A 250 -8.57 -1.84 -5.52
CA GLY A 250 -9.48 -0.75 -5.82
C GLY A 250 -10.60 -0.68 -4.80
N LYS A 251 -10.99 0.55 -4.42
CA LYS A 251 -12.20 0.78 -3.62
C LYS A 251 -13.33 1.23 -4.53
N ALA A 252 -14.57 0.92 -4.14
CA ALA A 252 -15.78 1.23 -4.91
C ALA A 252 -15.88 2.71 -5.35
N TRP A 253 -15.26 3.63 -4.63
CA TRP A 253 -15.27 5.07 -4.87
C TRP A 253 -14.14 5.60 -5.78
N GLY A 254 -13.31 4.73 -6.37
CA GLY A 254 -12.23 5.19 -7.28
C GLY A 254 -12.78 5.88 -8.53
N PRO A 255 -12.00 6.83 -9.13
CA PRO A 255 -12.39 7.58 -10.31
C PRO A 255 -12.78 6.68 -11.48
N ARG A 256 -13.74 7.14 -12.29
CA ARG A 256 -14.21 6.43 -13.49
C ARG A 256 -13.15 6.27 -14.59
N GLN A 257 -12.11 7.08 -14.55
CA GLN A 257 -10.97 7.05 -15.48
C GLN A 257 -10.08 5.82 -15.27
N LEU A 258 -10.17 5.18 -14.09
CA LEU A 258 -9.41 3.98 -13.79
C LEU A 258 -10.21 2.74 -14.15
N ARG A 259 -9.64 1.90 -15.01
CA ARG A 259 -10.22 0.59 -15.32
C ARG A 259 -10.08 -0.32 -14.10
N ARG A 260 -11.08 -1.14 -13.84
CA ARG A 260 -11.13 -2.09 -12.73
C ARG A 260 -11.10 -3.50 -13.28
N VAL A 261 -10.23 -4.31 -12.73
CA VAL A 261 -10.10 -5.71 -13.12
C VAL A 261 -10.20 -6.61 -11.89
N LYS A 262 -10.94 -7.69 -12.02
CA LYS A 262 -11.04 -8.71 -10.98
C LYS A 262 -10.03 -9.80 -11.27
N ILE A 263 -9.13 -10.05 -10.32
CA ILE A 263 -8.09 -11.08 -10.44
C ILE A 263 -8.27 -12.09 -9.33
N ARG A 264 -8.29 -13.37 -9.68
CA ARG A 264 -8.34 -14.47 -8.71
C ARG A 264 -6.99 -14.55 -7.98
N GLU A 265 -7.01 -14.30 -6.67
CA GLU A 265 -5.88 -14.55 -5.78
C GLU A 265 -5.90 -16.01 -5.29
N LEU A 266 -5.00 -16.39 -4.40
CA LEU A 266 -4.97 -17.74 -3.87
C LEU A 266 -6.28 -18.13 -3.15
N GLN A 267 -6.82 -17.22 -2.31
CA GLN A 267 -7.99 -17.51 -1.48
C GLN A 267 -9.22 -16.67 -1.82
N LYS A 268 -9.07 -15.57 -2.55
CA LYS A 268 -10.14 -14.62 -2.86
C LYS A 268 -9.98 -14.03 -4.25
N THR A 269 -10.97 -13.29 -4.71
CA THR A 269 -10.86 -12.43 -5.88
C THR A 269 -10.64 -10.99 -5.41
N GLY A 270 -9.53 -10.40 -5.81
CA GLY A 270 -9.22 -8.99 -5.59
C GLY A 270 -9.64 -8.12 -6.77
N GLU A 271 -10.08 -6.90 -6.50
CA GLU A 271 -10.30 -5.89 -7.54
C GLU A 271 -9.10 -4.96 -7.60
N TYR A 272 -8.49 -4.83 -8.78
CA TYR A 272 -7.30 -4.02 -9.00
C TYR A 272 -7.62 -2.84 -9.92
N LEU A 273 -6.91 -1.74 -9.72
CA LEU A 273 -6.98 -0.57 -10.60
C LEU A 273 -5.93 -0.69 -11.70
N VAL A 274 -6.28 -0.20 -12.88
CA VAL A 274 -5.41 -0.08 -14.06
C VAL A 274 -5.53 1.34 -14.60
N ALA A 275 -4.40 1.98 -14.91
CA ALA A 275 -4.34 3.33 -15.45
C ALA A 275 -3.86 3.25 -16.91
N ASP A 276 -4.80 3.29 -17.83
CA ASP A 276 -4.55 3.09 -19.26
C ASP A 276 -4.31 4.41 -20.03
N THR A 277 -4.56 5.56 -19.38
CA THR A 277 -4.51 6.88 -20.05
C THR A 277 -3.85 7.95 -19.16
N ALA A 278 -3.53 9.08 -19.76
CA ALA A 278 -3.02 10.26 -19.05
C ALA A 278 -4.01 10.77 -17.99
N GLU A 279 -5.30 10.79 -18.32
CA GLU A 279 -6.37 11.19 -17.40
C GLU A 279 -6.44 10.25 -16.20
N ALA A 280 -6.20 8.96 -16.41
CA ALA A 280 -6.15 7.97 -15.34
C ALA A 280 -4.97 8.24 -14.38
N LEU A 281 -3.79 8.60 -14.87
CA LEU A 281 -2.65 8.98 -14.03
C LEU A 281 -2.93 10.24 -13.22
N VAL A 282 -3.55 11.27 -13.81
CA VAL A 282 -3.96 12.48 -13.10
C VAL A 282 -5.04 12.18 -12.06
N ALA A 283 -5.97 11.27 -12.39
CA ALA A 283 -7.00 10.82 -11.45
C ALA A 283 -6.39 10.08 -10.25
N LEU A 284 -5.29 9.34 -10.42
CA LEU A 284 -4.52 8.77 -9.29
C LEU A 284 -3.98 9.89 -8.39
N ALA A 285 -3.38 10.95 -8.96
CA ALA A 285 -2.90 12.09 -8.18
C ALA A 285 -4.05 12.79 -7.44
N GLN A 286 -5.22 12.94 -8.08
CA GLN A 286 -6.43 13.47 -7.42
C GLN A 286 -6.84 12.61 -6.22
N MET A 287 -6.62 11.30 -6.23
CA MET A 287 -6.84 10.41 -5.08
C MET A 287 -5.77 10.54 -3.99
N GLY A 288 -4.73 11.35 -4.20
CA GLY A 288 -3.57 11.48 -3.30
C GLY A 288 -2.53 10.37 -3.50
N ILE A 289 -2.52 9.73 -4.65
CA ILE A 289 -1.49 8.74 -4.98
C ILE A 289 -0.19 9.45 -5.34
N VAL A 290 0.89 9.02 -4.70
CA VAL A 290 2.26 9.50 -4.93
C VAL A 290 3.09 8.46 -5.67
N GLU A 291 3.02 7.18 -5.26
CA GLU A 291 3.78 6.14 -5.94
C GLU A 291 2.87 5.18 -6.71
N VAL A 292 3.29 4.85 -7.92
CA VAL A 292 2.63 3.87 -8.79
C VAL A 292 3.56 2.67 -8.98
N HIS A 293 3.09 1.50 -8.58
CA HIS A 293 3.80 0.23 -8.75
C HIS A 293 2.96 -0.70 -9.62
N THR A 294 3.61 -1.44 -10.52
CA THR A 294 2.93 -2.31 -11.48
C THR A 294 3.29 -3.77 -11.27
N TRP A 295 2.37 -4.66 -11.61
CA TRP A 295 2.68 -6.07 -11.78
C TRP A 295 3.60 -6.31 -12.98
N ASN A 296 4.29 -7.44 -12.99
CA ASN A 296 5.08 -7.91 -14.13
C ASN A 296 4.22 -8.63 -15.19
N ALA A 297 2.92 -8.60 -15.05
CA ALA A 297 1.95 -9.23 -15.94
C ALA A 297 0.87 -8.22 -16.35
N ALA A 298 0.27 -8.43 -17.52
CA ALA A 298 -0.93 -7.72 -17.91
C ALA A 298 -2.15 -8.20 -17.11
N ALA A 299 -3.15 -7.35 -16.96
CA ALA A 299 -4.37 -7.66 -16.23
C ALA A 299 -5.19 -8.79 -16.85
N GLU A 300 -5.12 -8.93 -18.16
CA GLU A 300 -5.77 -9.98 -18.96
C GLU A 300 -5.11 -11.35 -18.78
N THR A 301 -3.81 -11.35 -18.45
CA THR A 301 -3.03 -12.58 -18.22
C THR A 301 -2.22 -12.49 -16.92
N PRO A 302 -2.86 -12.36 -15.76
CA PRO A 302 -2.24 -11.93 -14.50
C PRO A 302 -1.21 -12.92 -13.93
N TYR A 303 -1.14 -14.14 -14.48
CA TYR A 303 -0.19 -15.17 -14.06
C TYR A 303 0.91 -15.44 -15.08
N ARG A 304 0.88 -14.74 -16.22
CA ARG A 304 1.90 -14.80 -17.25
C ARG A 304 2.68 -13.50 -17.27
N HIS A 305 3.90 -13.54 -16.77
CA HIS A 305 4.77 -12.39 -16.75
C HIS A 305 5.30 -12.10 -18.15
N ASP A 306 5.38 -10.83 -18.52
CA ASP A 306 5.94 -10.32 -19.76
C ASP A 306 7.27 -9.57 -19.55
N ARG A 307 7.77 -9.60 -18.32
CA ARG A 307 9.08 -9.08 -17.94
C ARG A 307 9.57 -9.75 -16.66
N VAL A 308 10.90 -9.78 -16.50
CA VAL A 308 11.61 -10.16 -15.28
C VAL A 308 12.35 -8.93 -14.75
N ILE A 309 12.32 -8.72 -13.44
CA ILE A 309 12.95 -7.58 -12.77
C ILE A 309 13.93 -8.08 -11.72
N PHE A 310 15.15 -7.53 -11.74
CA PHE A 310 16.15 -7.63 -10.68
C PHE A 310 16.21 -6.30 -9.96
N ASP A 311 15.79 -6.26 -8.69
CA ASP A 311 15.80 -5.05 -7.86
C ASP A 311 17.05 -5.06 -6.97
N PHE A 312 17.93 -4.10 -7.19
CA PHE A 312 19.16 -3.92 -6.42
C PHE A 312 18.90 -2.96 -5.27
N ASP A 313 18.81 -3.47 -4.05
CA ASP A 313 18.64 -2.65 -2.84
C ASP A 313 19.95 -2.64 -2.01
N PRO A 314 20.75 -1.58 -2.13
CA PRO A 314 22.03 -1.47 -1.45
C PRO A 314 21.87 -1.23 0.04
N GLY A 315 22.73 -1.88 0.84
CA GLY A 315 22.90 -1.56 2.25
C GLY A 315 23.42 -0.12 2.45
N PRO A 316 23.33 0.42 3.67
CA PRO A 316 23.60 1.84 3.93
C PRO A 316 25.03 2.29 3.61
N GLN A 317 26.01 1.38 3.63
CA GLN A 317 27.42 1.66 3.38
C GLN A 317 27.89 1.30 1.96
N VAL A 318 26.99 0.91 1.08
CA VAL A 318 27.31 0.57 -0.32
C VAL A 318 27.42 1.87 -1.13
N ALA A 319 28.54 2.05 -1.79
CA ALA A 319 28.75 3.19 -2.69
C ALA A 319 28.01 2.99 -4.02
N TRP A 320 27.58 4.10 -4.64
CA TRP A 320 26.85 4.05 -5.92
C TRP A 320 27.60 3.26 -7.01
N ARG A 321 28.93 3.43 -7.12
CA ARG A 321 29.75 2.67 -8.07
C ARG A 321 29.62 1.15 -7.95
N GLU A 322 29.35 0.66 -6.73
CA GLU A 322 29.16 -0.78 -6.47
C GLU A 322 27.80 -1.25 -6.96
N VAL A 323 26.76 -0.41 -6.83
CA VAL A 323 25.42 -0.67 -7.38
C VAL A 323 25.46 -0.71 -8.90
N VAL A 324 26.19 0.23 -9.53
CA VAL A 324 26.42 0.24 -10.97
C VAL A 324 27.14 -1.03 -11.44
N ALA A 325 28.20 -1.41 -10.73
CA ALA A 325 28.94 -2.65 -11.05
C ALA A 325 28.07 -3.90 -10.92
N ALA A 326 27.20 -3.96 -9.89
CA ALA A 326 26.26 -5.05 -9.70
C ALA A 326 25.25 -5.17 -10.85
N ALA A 327 24.66 -4.04 -11.26
CA ALA A 327 23.71 -4.02 -12.37
C ALA A 327 24.39 -4.44 -13.69
N ARG A 328 25.63 -4.02 -13.94
CA ARG A 328 26.43 -4.44 -15.11
C ARG A 328 26.78 -5.92 -15.06
N ALA A 329 27.07 -6.48 -13.88
CA ALA A 329 27.36 -7.91 -13.73
C ALA A 329 26.11 -8.76 -14.07
N VAL A 330 24.91 -8.37 -13.59
CA VAL A 330 23.66 -9.06 -13.99
C VAL A 330 23.38 -8.88 -15.49
N ARG A 331 23.64 -7.67 -16.06
CA ARG A 331 23.53 -7.49 -17.51
C ARG A 331 24.39 -8.47 -18.29
N GLN A 332 25.62 -8.72 -17.83
CA GLN A 332 26.54 -9.67 -18.48
C GLN A 332 26.02 -11.11 -18.36
N LEU A 333 25.62 -11.55 -17.15
CA LEU A 333 25.04 -12.88 -16.95
C LEU A 333 23.80 -13.12 -17.83
N LEU A 334 23.00 -12.09 -18.06
CA LEU A 334 21.84 -12.16 -18.95
C LEU A 334 22.28 -12.21 -20.43
N ALA A 335 23.29 -11.43 -20.81
CA ALA A 335 23.84 -11.41 -22.17
C ALA A 335 24.46 -12.77 -22.55
N ASP A 336 25.14 -13.44 -21.62
CA ASP A 336 25.69 -14.79 -21.80
C ASP A 336 24.57 -15.82 -22.09
N GLN A 337 23.37 -15.55 -21.60
CA GLN A 337 22.14 -16.32 -21.88
C GLN A 337 21.36 -15.76 -23.10
N LYS A 338 21.97 -14.88 -23.91
CA LYS A 338 21.38 -14.22 -25.08
C LYS A 338 20.15 -13.36 -24.77
N LEU A 339 20.06 -12.82 -23.54
CA LEU A 339 19.01 -11.93 -23.10
C LEU A 339 19.51 -10.48 -23.05
N ARG A 340 18.78 -9.59 -23.71
CA ARG A 340 18.97 -8.14 -23.58
C ARG A 340 18.22 -7.65 -22.34
N ALA A 341 18.81 -6.70 -21.63
CA ALA A 341 18.24 -6.11 -20.44
C ALA A 341 18.30 -4.57 -20.52
N TRP A 342 17.36 -3.94 -19.82
CA TRP A 342 17.24 -2.49 -19.69
C TRP A 342 17.40 -2.10 -18.22
N VAL A 343 17.78 -0.86 -17.96
CA VAL A 343 18.05 -0.39 -16.60
C VAL A 343 17.29 0.89 -16.29
N LYS A 344 16.82 1.03 -15.05
CA LYS A 344 16.22 2.27 -14.54
C LYS A 344 16.59 2.50 -13.08
N THR A 345 16.52 3.78 -12.65
CA THR A 345 16.59 4.10 -11.21
C THR A 345 15.32 3.67 -10.50
N THR A 346 15.40 3.47 -9.18
CA THR A 346 14.22 3.23 -8.34
C THR A 346 13.66 4.52 -7.71
N GLY A 347 14.26 5.69 -8.01
CA GLY A 347 13.99 6.93 -7.28
C GLY A 347 14.52 6.88 -5.83
N GLY A 348 15.55 6.10 -5.61
CA GLY A 348 16.30 5.96 -4.36
C GLY A 348 17.76 5.63 -4.66
N LYS A 349 18.39 4.84 -3.81
CA LYS A 349 19.79 4.40 -3.98
C LYS A 349 19.91 3.14 -4.86
N GLY A 350 18.82 2.50 -5.25
CA GLY A 350 18.78 1.24 -5.98
C GLY A 350 18.57 1.40 -7.48
N LEU A 351 18.70 0.28 -8.18
CA LEU A 351 18.45 0.14 -9.61
C LEU A 351 17.50 -1.04 -9.87
N HIS A 352 16.73 -0.97 -10.95
CA HIS A 352 16.10 -2.15 -11.53
C HIS A 352 16.78 -2.49 -12.85
N VAL A 353 17.16 -3.75 -13.02
CA VAL A 353 17.46 -4.33 -14.32
C VAL A 353 16.23 -5.11 -14.79
N VAL A 354 15.75 -4.82 -15.98
CA VAL A 354 14.46 -5.32 -16.49
C VAL A 354 14.69 -6.05 -17.81
N VAL A 355 14.16 -7.25 -17.91
CA VAL A 355 14.22 -8.09 -19.12
C VAL A 355 12.80 -8.26 -19.66
N PRO A 356 12.46 -7.65 -20.81
CA PRO A 356 11.17 -7.92 -21.47
C PRO A 356 11.20 -9.32 -22.09
N ILE A 357 10.10 -10.05 -21.90
CA ILE A 357 9.99 -11.43 -22.35
C ILE A 357 8.65 -11.68 -23.07
N ALA A 358 8.58 -12.71 -23.87
CA ALA A 358 7.31 -13.28 -24.27
C ALA A 358 6.58 -13.78 -23.01
N PRO A 359 5.23 -13.62 -22.91
CA PRO A 359 4.50 -14.01 -21.72
C PRO A 359 4.80 -15.44 -21.28
N ALA A 360 5.33 -15.61 -20.08
CA ALA A 360 5.75 -16.88 -19.50
C ALA A 360 5.13 -17.10 -18.12
N ASP A 361 5.11 -18.34 -17.63
CA ASP A 361 4.60 -18.66 -16.31
C ASP A 361 5.34 -17.87 -15.22
N GLY A 362 4.58 -17.26 -14.29
CA GLY A 362 5.13 -16.39 -13.26
C GLY A 362 6.04 -17.10 -12.27
N ALA A 363 5.77 -18.40 -11.97
CA ALA A 363 6.62 -19.17 -11.07
C ALA A 363 7.96 -19.51 -11.75
N ALA A 364 7.94 -19.82 -13.04
CA ALA A 364 9.15 -20.03 -13.83
C ALA A 364 9.98 -18.74 -13.97
N CYS A 365 9.33 -17.58 -14.13
CA CYS A 365 10.01 -16.27 -14.12
C CYS A 365 10.69 -15.98 -12.79
N LEU A 366 10.03 -16.29 -11.67
CA LEU A 366 10.59 -16.14 -10.34
C LEU A 366 11.79 -17.07 -10.14
N ALA A 367 11.67 -18.35 -10.50
CA ALA A 367 12.75 -19.32 -10.39
C ALA A 367 13.97 -18.89 -11.21
N PHE A 368 13.76 -18.41 -12.43
CA PHE A 368 14.82 -17.85 -13.27
C PHE A 368 15.53 -16.66 -12.59
N ALA A 369 14.76 -15.71 -12.09
CA ALA A 369 15.31 -14.54 -11.40
C ALA A 369 16.10 -14.92 -10.15
N GLN A 370 15.61 -15.91 -9.38
CA GLN A 370 16.29 -16.44 -8.21
C GLN A 370 17.61 -17.13 -8.58
N ALA A 371 17.63 -17.93 -9.64
CA ALA A 371 18.84 -18.60 -10.09
C ALA A 371 19.93 -17.62 -10.53
N VAL A 372 19.58 -16.59 -11.31
CA VAL A 372 20.54 -15.54 -11.73
C VAL A 372 21.04 -14.75 -10.52
N SER A 373 20.14 -14.40 -9.57
CA SER A 373 20.51 -13.67 -8.36
C SER A 373 21.43 -14.50 -7.44
N ALA A 374 21.15 -15.79 -7.28
CA ALA A 374 21.97 -16.70 -6.50
C ALA A 374 23.37 -16.85 -7.13
N SER A 375 23.46 -17.07 -8.44
CA SER A 375 24.74 -17.18 -9.16
C SER A 375 25.64 -15.97 -8.89
N LEU A 376 25.08 -14.75 -8.88
CA LEU A 376 25.89 -13.56 -8.56
C LEU A 376 26.26 -13.49 -7.07
N ALA A 377 25.35 -13.88 -6.17
CA ALA A 377 25.62 -13.89 -4.74
C ALA A 377 26.70 -14.93 -4.37
N ASP A 378 26.68 -16.10 -4.99
CA ASP A 378 27.68 -17.16 -4.80
C ASP A 378 29.07 -16.75 -5.29
N THR A 379 29.14 -15.95 -6.38
CA THR A 379 30.40 -15.42 -6.92
C THR A 379 31.07 -14.43 -5.97
N ALA A 380 30.29 -13.63 -5.23
CA ALA A 380 30.82 -12.60 -4.33
C ALA A 380 29.93 -12.40 -3.08
N PRO A 381 29.87 -13.39 -2.16
CA PRO A 381 28.96 -13.39 -1.01
C PRO A 381 29.19 -12.24 -0.02
N ALA A 382 30.39 -11.69 0.02
CA ALA A 382 30.68 -10.51 0.81
C ALA A 382 30.01 -9.22 0.27
N ARG A 383 29.64 -9.19 -1.02
CA ARG A 383 29.07 -8.03 -1.71
C ARG A 383 27.58 -8.19 -2.00
N PHE A 384 27.11 -9.39 -2.22
CA PHE A 384 25.74 -9.67 -2.65
C PHE A 384 25.04 -10.61 -1.69
N THR A 385 23.74 -10.45 -1.59
CA THR A 385 22.85 -11.36 -0.86
C THR A 385 21.51 -11.49 -1.56
N THR A 386 20.88 -12.64 -1.46
CA THR A 386 19.49 -12.89 -1.87
C THR A 386 18.55 -12.96 -0.65
N THR A 387 19.11 -12.90 0.56
CA THR A 387 18.35 -13.00 1.81
C THR A 387 17.76 -11.66 2.17
N ILE A 388 16.43 -11.62 2.33
CA ILE A 388 15.72 -10.45 2.83
C ILE A 388 15.95 -10.32 4.33
N ALA A 389 17.03 -9.67 4.71
CA ALA A 389 17.31 -9.28 6.08
C ALA A 389 16.94 -7.80 6.30
N ASN A 390 16.92 -7.37 7.59
CA ASN A 390 16.84 -5.95 7.90
C ASN A 390 17.93 -5.19 7.13
N LYS A 391 17.54 -4.10 6.46
CA LYS A 391 18.44 -3.28 5.62
C LYS A 391 19.69 -2.81 6.37
N ALA A 392 19.54 -2.46 7.66
CA ALA A 392 20.65 -2.04 8.51
C ALA A 392 21.67 -3.17 8.74
N ALA A 393 21.20 -4.42 8.82
CA ALA A 393 22.08 -5.59 9.00
C ALA A 393 22.94 -5.91 7.78
N ARG A 394 22.48 -5.52 6.57
CA ARG A 394 23.20 -5.77 5.30
C ARG A 394 24.44 -4.89 5.12
N LYS A 395 24.60 -3.83 5.89
CA LYS A 395 25.75 -2.87 5.87
C LYS A 395 26.34 -2.60 4.49
N ARG A 396 27.27 -3.47 4.03
CA ARG A 396 28.01 -3.36 2.76
C ARG A 396 27.50 -4.27 1.64
N GLN A 397 26.46 -5.04 1.86
CA GLN A 397 25.92 -5.94 0.84
C GLN A 397 24.79 -5.25 0.03
N ILE A 398 24.68 -5.68 -1.22
CA ILE A 398 23.55 -5.34 -2.11
C ILE A 398 22.59 -6.55 -2.10
N LEU A 399 21.34 -6.34 -1.72
CA LEU A 399 20.30 -7.33 -1.95
C LEU A 399 19.91 -7.32 -3.43
N ILE A 400 19.95 -8.50 -4.06
CA ILE A 400 19.36 -8.72 -5.37
C ILE A 400 18.00 -9.36 -5.16
N ASP A 401 16.96 -8.50 -5.09
CA ASP A 401 15.60 -8.95 -4.80
C ASP A 401 14.93 -9.51 -6.06
N ALA A 402 14.93 -10.83 -6.18
CA ALA A 402 14.21 -11.57 -7.21
C ALA A 402 12.70 -11.69 -6.92
N LEU A 403 12.26 -11.46 -5.67
CA LEU A 403 10.86 -11.66 -5.28
C LEU A 403 9.90 -10.67 -5.94
N ARG A 404 10.43 -9.59 -6.57
CA ARG A 404 9.62 -8.72 -7.44
C ARG A 404 8.92 -9.50 -8.56
N ASN A 405 9.41 -10.70 -8.87
CA ASN A 405 8.83 -11.60 -9.87
C ASN A 405 7.84 -12.62 -9.26
N GLY A 406 7.58 -12.54 -7.97
CA GLY A 406 6.55 -13.36 -7.33
C GLY A 406 5.14 -12.94 -7.71
N ARG A 407 4.19 -13.86 -7.53
CA ARG A 407 2.76 -13.62 -7.79
C ARG A 407 2.26 -12.41 -7.01
N ALA A 408 1.59 -11.49 -7.70
CA ALA A 408 1.04 -10.25 -7.14
C ALA A 408 2.09 -9.31 -6.50
N ASN A 409 3.37 -9.57 -6.69
CA ASN A 409 4.43 -8.65 -6.32
C ASN A 409 4.55 -7.55 -7.37
N THR A 410 5.06 -6.39 -6.92
CA THR A 410 5.11 -5.20 -7.75
C THR A 410 6.47 -4.54 -7.69
N ALA A 411 6.77 -3.79 -8.73
CA ALA A 411 7.92 -2.92 -8.77
C ALA A 411 7.49 -1.48 -9.14
N VAL A 412 8.21 -0.48 -8.66
CA VAL A 412 7.91 0.91 -8.98
C VAL A 412 7.97 1.14 -10.48
N ALA A 413 6.94 1.77 -11.03
CA ALA A 413 6.86 2.06 -12.46
C ALA A 413 7.90 3.11 -12.89
N ALA A 414 8.30 3.07 -14.16
CA ALA A 414 9.05 4.18 -14.76
C ALA A 414 8.23 5.47 -14.65
N TYR A 415 8.90 6.58 -14.38
CA TYR A 415 8.34 7.92 -14.14
C TYR A 415 7.43 8.04 -12.91
N SER A 416 7.32 7.01 -12.07
CA SER A 416 6.64 7.15 -10.78
C SER A 416 7.44 8.01 -9.82
N LEU A 417 6.76 8.94 -9.16
CA LEU A 417 7.27 9.64 -7.98
C LEU A 417 7.55 8.65 -6.84
N ARG A 418 8.39 9.07 -5.89
CA ARG A 418 8.60 8.35 -4.63
C ARG A 418 8.27 9.26 -3.45
N ALA A 419 7.63 8.70 -2.46
CA ALA A 419 7.33 9.39 -1.19
C ALA A 419 8.60 9.51 -0.32
N ARG A 420 9.58 10.27 -0.81
CA ARG A 420 10.87 10.51 -0.18
C ARG A 420 11.26 11.96 -0.34
N GLN A 421 12.13 12.45 0.55
CA GLN A 421 12.70 13.78 0.48
C GLN A 421 13.27 14.08 -0.92
N GLY A 422 13.04 15.30 -1.42
CA GLY A 422 13.49 15.72 -2.74
C GLY A 422 12.57 15.30 -3.89
N ALA A 423 11.40 14.67 -3.61
CA ALA A 423 10.45 14.18 -4.62
C ALA A 423 11.14 13.42 -5.78
N PRO A 424 11.96 12.38 -5.49
CA PRO A 424 12.69 11.68 -6.52
C PRO A 424 11.79 10.84 -7.40
N VAL A 425 12.27 10.55 -8.61
CA VAL A 425 11.54 9.82 -9.65
C VAL A 425 12.33 8.58 -10.09
N SER A 426 11.60 7.51 -10.37
CA SER A 426 12.15 6.33 -11.01
C SER A 426 12.22 6.55 -12.52
N VAL A 427 13.41 6.67 -13.11
CA VAL A 427 13.55 6.98 -14.53
C VAL A 427 14.30 5.89 -15.33
N PRO A 428 13.87 5.59 -16.55
CA PRO A 428 14.63 4.78 -17.52
C PRO A 428 15.99 5.42 -17.81
N LEU A 429 17.02 4.59 -17.95
CA LEU A 429 18.37 4.99 -18.32
C LEU A 429 18.86 4.21 -19.53
N ASP A 430 19.70 4.84 -20.35
CA ASP A 430 20.60 4.10 -21.22
C ASP A 430 21.72 3.47 -20.38
N TRP A 431 22.27 2.34 -20.85
CA TRP A 431 23.37 1.69 -20.16
C TRP A 431 24.65 2.55 -20.16
N ASP A 432 24.82 3.45 -21.15
CA ASP A 432 25.95 4.35 -21.23
C ASP A 432 25.81 5.53 -20.25
N GLU A 433 24.58 5.92 -19.91
CA GLU A 433 24.34 6.91 -18.85
C GLU A 433 24.64 6.36 -17.45
N LEU A 434 24.56 5.04 -17.27
CA LEU A 434 24.76 4.38 -15.97
C LEU A 434 26.25 4.32 -15.64
N THR A 435 26.82 5.41 -15.17
CA THR A 435 28.22 5.55 -14.76
C THR A 435 28.36 5.63 -13.24
N ALA A 436 29.59 5.40 -12.76
CA ALA A 436 29.93 5.58 -11.35
C ALA A 436 29.78 7.06 -10.87
N ARG A 437 29.75 8.02 -11.81
CA ARG A 437 29.58 9.46 -11.55
C ARG A 437 28.11 9.90 -11.57
N LEU A 438 27.20 9.09 -12.08
CA LEU A 438 25.78 9.42 -12.11
C LEU A 438 25.26 9.57 -10.68
N ASN A 439 24.67 10.72 -10.37
CA ASN A 439 23.93 10.92 -9.14
C ASN A 439 22.43 10.60 -9.38
N PRO A 440 21.88 9.50 -8.88
CA PRO A 440 20.47 9.16 -9.11
C PRO A 440 19.51 10.16 -8.45
N ALA A 441 19.93 10.92 -7.42
CA ALA A 441 19.12 11.94 -6.78
C ALA A 441 18.83 13.16 -7.66
N ARG A 442 19.54 13.30 -8.80
CA ARG A 442 19.24 14.36 -9.79
C ARG A 442 17.88 14.21 -10.46
N PHE A 443 17.34 13.00 -10.47
CA PHE A 443 16.03 12.71 -11.08
C PHE A 443 14.91 12.98 -10.10
N THR A 444 14.36 14.19 -10.15
CA THR A 444 13.30 14.69 -9.29
C THR A 444 12.05 15.01 -10.11
N ILE A 445 10.96 15.35 -9.43
CA ILE A 445 9.73 15.84 -10.08
C ILE A 445 9.99 16.96 -11.09
N ARG A 446 10.98 17.82 -10.85
CA ARG A 446 11.31 18.95 -11.73
C ARG A 446 12.12 18.54 -12.97
N THR A 447 13.07 17.63 -12.81
CA THR A 447 14.00 17.24 -13.90
C THR A 447 13.47 16.10 -14.75
N ALA A 448 12.60 15.25 -14.22
CA ALA A 448 12.06 14.11 -14.94
C ALA A 448 11.11 14.50 -16.08
N ILE A 449 10.46 15.68 -16.01
CA ILE A 449 9.59 16.18 -17.09
C ILE A 449 10.41 16.45 -18.35
N ALA A 450 11.56 17.16 -18.22
CA ALA A 450 12.45 17.41 -19.37
C ALA A 450 12.93 16.09 -19.96
N ARG A 451 13.41 15.18 -19.10
CA ARG A 451 13.85 13.85 -19.52
C ARG A 451 12.76 13.03 -20.25
N ALA A 452 11.51 13.10 -19.80
CA ALA A 452 10.39 12.38 -20.43
C ALA A 452 10.08 12.90 -21.87
N ARG A 453 10.57 14.08 -22.23
CA ARG A 453 10.42 14.70 -23.55
C ARG A 453 11.61 14.43 -24.47
N GLU A 454 12.72 13.94 -23.93
CA GLU A 454 13.91 13.54 -24.69
C GLU A 454 13.67 12.17 -25.37
N VAL A 455 14.70 11.70 -26.08
CA VAL A 455 14.65 10.37 -26.71
C VAL A 455 14.53 9.29 -25.62
N ASP A 456 13.51 8.46 -25.73
CA ASP A 456 13.27 7.36 -24.79
C ASP A 456 14.43 6.35 -24.85
N PRO A 457 15.24 6.19 -23.77
CA PRO A 457 16.30 5.20 -23.72
C PRO A 457 15.80 3.76 -23.80
N TRP A 458 14.49 3.55 -23.62
CA TRP A 458 13.83 2.25 -23.68
C TRP A 458 13.01 2.05 -24.97
N ARG A 459 13.21 2.86 -26.02
CA ARG A 459 12.48 2.79 -27.30
C ARG A 459 12.42 1.38 -27.92
N ASP A 460 13.48 0.58 -27.75
CA ASP A 460 13.56 -0.78 -28.27
C ASP A 460 13.02 -1.85 -27.28
N TYR A 461 12.71 -1.47 -26.05
CA TYR A 461 12.19 -2.35 -25.00
C TYR A 461 10.89 -3.05 -25.46
N TRP A 462 9.99 -2.29 -26.07
CA TRP A 462 8.66 -2.77 -26.47
C TRP A 462 8.68 -3.77 -27.62
N LYS A 463 9.78 -3.79 -28.38
CA LYS A 463 10.00 -4.73 -29.51
C LYS A 463 10.64 -6.03 -29.05
N ALA A 464 11.31 -6.03 -27.89
CA ALA A 464 12.07 -7.16 -27.39
C ALA A 464 11.14 -8.12 -26.63
N ARG A 465 10.66 -9.19 -27.32
CA ARG A 465 9.89 -10.28 -26.73
C ARG A 465 10.73 -11.53 -26.68
N GLN A 466 11.60 -11.64 -25.70
CA GLN A 466 12.60 -12.68 -25.57
C GLN A 466 12.02 -13.93 -24.91
N LYS A 467 12.49 -15.11 -25.27
CA LYS A 467 12.15 -16.35 -24.57
C LYS A 467 13.12 -16.53 -23.41
N LEU A 468 12.62 -16.81 -22.21
CA LEU A 468 13.48 -17.21 -21.11
C LEU A 468 14.07 -18.59 -21.39
N PRO A 469 15.36 -18.82 -21.05
CA PRO A 469 15.99 -20.13 -21.14
C PRO A 469 15.54 -21.01 -19.95
N ILE A 470 14.24 -21.28 -19.88
CA ILE A 470 13.63 -22.14 -18.84
C ILE A 470 13.69 -23.56 -19.37
N ARG A 471 14.36 -24.44 -18.63
CA ARG A 471 14.32 -25.89 -18.85
C ARG A 471 13.12 -26.53 -18.16
#